data_9853f5477ff83b28ca429e339235a4f3
#
_entry.id   9853f5477ff83b28ca429e339235a4f3
#
_cell.length_a   1.000
_cell.length_b   1.000
_cell.length_c   1.000
_cell.angle_alpha   90.00
_cell.angle_beta   90.00
_cell.angle_gamma   90.00
#
_symmetry.space_group_name_H-M   'P 1'
#
loop_
_entity.id
_entity.type
_entity.pdbx_description
1 polymer ?
#
loop_
_entity_poly.entity_id
_entity_poly.type
_entity_poly.pdbx_seq_one_letter_code
_entity_poly.pdbx_strand_id
1 'polypeptide(L)'
;KEAGWGRVLVIFQPHRYTRTRDQGDDLGRALGLADLVAVTEVYGAGEDAIPGVSGQGLVDVARRAGTAEVSWTPTLDDAVAWALAEARPDDLVLTVGAGDVHTVARRVLAGLSR
;
A
#
# COMPACT_ATOMS: atom_id res chain seq x y z
N LYS A 1 -12.07 6.55 10.73
CA LYS A 1 -11.68 7.38 11.88
C LYS A 1 -12.83 7.59 12.85
N GLU A 2 -13.99 7.93 12.34
CA GLU A 2 -15.14 8.18 13.18
C GLU A 2 -15.67 6.93 13.88
N ALA A 3 -15.27 5.77 13.40
CA ALA A 3 -15.65 4.49 14.00
C ALA A 3 -14.77 4.10 15.20
N GLY A 4 -13.93 5.03 15.69
CA GLY A 4 -13.10 4.81 16.88
C GLY A 4 -11.64 4.50 16.61
N TRP A 5 -11.23 4.47 15.34
CA TRP A 5 -9.84 4.29 14.98
C TRP A 5 -9.08 5.61 14.99
N GLY A 6 -7.84 5.58 15.42
CA GLY A 6 -7.00 6.77 15.40
C GLY A 6 -6.57 7.13 14.00
N ARG A 7 -6.03 6.16 13.26
CA ARG A 7 -5.53 6.38 11.91
C ARG A 7 -5.85 5.19 11.03
N VAL A 8 -5.82 5.41 9.73
CA VAL A 8 -5.95 4.34 8.72
C VAL A 8 -4.62 4.19 7.99
N LEU A 9 -4.02 3.02 8.11
CA LEU A 9 -2.79 2.64 7.41
C LEU A 9 -3.15 1.66 6.31
N VAL A 10 -2.67 1.91 5.10
CA VAL A 10 -2.96 1.05 3.95
C VAL A 10 -1.65 0.52 3.39
N ILE A 11 -1.59 -0.80 3.17
CA ILE A 11 -0.52 -1.44 2.40
C ILE A 11 -1.15 -1.86 1.08
N PHE A 12 -0.69 -1.26 -0.01
CA PHE A 12 -1.27 -1.48 -1.34
C PHE A 12 -0.25 -2.13 -2.26
N GLN A 13 -0.63 -3.27 -2.84
CA GLN A 13 0.13 -3.93 -3.89
C GLN A 13 -0.62 -3.74 -5.21
N PRO A 14 -0.09 -2.93 -6.15
CA PRO A 14 -0.71 -2.80 -7.47
C PRO A 14 -0.75 -4.16 -8.17
N HIS A 15 -1.86 -4.45 -8.84
CA HIS A 15 -2.07 -5.72 -9.51
C HIS A 15 -2.12 -5.49 -11.01
N ARG A 16 -1.22 -6.12 -11.73
CA ARG A 16 -1.02 -6.03 -13.19
C ARG A 16 -0.52 -4.67 -13.65
N TYR A 17 0.42 -4.68 -14.57
CA TYR A 17 0.99 -3.45 -15.13
C TYR A 17 -0.03 -2.68 -15.98
N THR A 18 -0.86 -3.39 -16.76
CA THR A 18 -1.88 -2.74 -17.59
C THR A 18 -2.89 -1.99 -16.72
N ARG A 19 -3.34 -2.59 -15.64
CA ARG A 19 -4.30 -1.95 -14.73
C ARG A 19 -3.68 -0.75 -14.02
N THR A 20 -2.42 -0.88 -13.60
CA THR A 20 -1.70 0.21 -12.95
C THR A 20 -1.52 1.39 -13.90
N ARG A 21 -1.20 1.12 -15.18
CA ARG A 21 -1.09 2.17 -16.19
C ARG A 21 -2.43 2.88 -16.41
N ASP A 22 -3.51 2.11 -16.57
CA ASP A 22 -4.81 2.66 -16.99
C ASP A 22 -5.57 3.32 -15.84
N GLN A 23 -5.39 2.83 -14.61
CA GLN A 23 -6.14 3.29 -13.43
C GLN A 23 -5.26 3.96 -12.38
N GLY A 24 -3.98 4.21 -12.69
CA GLY A 24 -3.03 4.71 -11.71
C GLY A 24 -3.43 6.01 -11.06
N ASP A 25 -3.98 6.95 -11.82
CA ASP A 25 -4.40 8.25 -11.27
C ASP A 25 -5.55 8.09 -10.29
N ASP A 26 -6.54 7.27 -10.62
CA ASP A 26 -7.67 7.01 -9.72
C ASP A 26 -7.23 6.25 -8.46
N LEU A 27 -6.35 5.27 -8.64
CA LEU A 27 -5.80 4.51 -7.51
C LEU A 27 -5.00 5.42 -6.58
N GLY A 28 -4.16 6.27 -7.14
CA GLY A 28 -3.36 7.21 -6.35
C GLY A 28 -4.23 8.18 -5.56
N ARG A 29 -5.27 8.72 -6.19
CA ARG A 29 -6.20 9.61 -5.50
C ARG A 29 -6.92 8.91 -4.35
N ALA A 30 -7.34 7.67 -4.56
CA ALA A 30 -8.00 6.90 -3.51
C ALA A 30 -7.05 6.64 -2.33
N LEU A 31 -5.80 6.29 -2.61
CA LEU A 31 -4.81 6.06 -1.57
C LEU A 31 -4.53 7.33 -0.76
N GLY A 32 -4.60 8.49 -1.39
CA GLY A 32 -4.38 9.77 -0.72
C GLY A 32 -5.38 10.09 0.38
N LEU A 33 -6.47 9.33 0.48
CA LEU A 33 -7.48 9.52 1.54
C LEU A 33 -7.12 8.83 2.85
N ALA A 34 -6.15 7.93 2.85
CA ALA A 34 -5.67 7.28 4.07
C ALA A 34 -4.76 8.22 4.86
N ASP A 35 -4.36 7.83 6.05
CA ASP A 35 -3.39 8.60 6.86
C ASP A 35 -1.96 8.26 6.47
N LEU A 36 -1.64 6.96 6.42
CA LEU A 36 -0.34 6.47 6.00
C LEU A 36 -0.54 5.36 4.96
N VAL A 37 0.30 5.35 3.94
CA VAL A 37 0.21 4.37 2.87
C VAL A 37 1.60 3.83 2.56
N ALA A 38 1.72 2.52 2.42
CA ALA A 38 2.89 1.87 1.86
C ALA A 38 2.48 1.24 0.53
N VAL A 39 3.24 1.52 -0.52
CA VAL A 39 2.98 0.97 -1.85
C VAL A 39 4.12 0.05 -2.23
N THR A 40 3.80 -1.17 -2.64
CA THR A 40 4.79 -2.13 -3.10
C THR A 40 4.95 -2.07 -4.61
N GLU A 41 5.95 -2.79 -5.13
CA GLU A 41 6.09 -2.94 -6.56
C GLU A 41 4.89 -3.69 -7.14
N VAL A 42 4.63 -3.49 -8.43
CA VAL A 42 3.50 -4.11 -9.12
C VAL A 42 3.64 -5.63 -9.11
N TYR A 43 2.57 -6.32 -8.73
CA TYR A 43 2.47 -7.76 -8.94
C TYR A 43 1.95 -8.00 -10.36
N GLY A 44 2.83 -8.49 -11.22
CA GLY A 44 2.54 -8.59 -12.65
C GLY A 44 1.48 -9.61 -13.03
N ALA A 45 1.29 -10.66 -12.22
CA ALA A 45 0.32 -11.73 -12.48
C ALA A 45 0.47 -12.34 -13.87
N GLY A 46 1.73 -12.56 -14.29
CA GLY A 46 2.05 -13.13 -15.60
C GLY A 46 2.30 -12.12 -16.71
N GLU A 47 2.04 -10.84 -16.46
CA GLU A 47 2.35 -9.78 -17.44
C GLU A 47 3.83 -9.40 -17.38
N ASP A 48 4.38 -9.02 -18.52
CA ASP A 48 5.69 -8.41 -18.57
C ASP A 48 5.63 -6.97 -18.07
N ALA A 49 6.73 -6.49 -17.50
CA ALA A 49 6.83 -5.11 -17.07
C ALA A 49 6.62 -4.15 -18.24
N ILE A 50 5.89 -3.07 -17.99
CA ILE A 50 5.66 -2.00 -18.97
C ILE A 50 6.58 -0.82 -18.61
N PRO A 51 7.43 -0.35 -19.53
CA PRO A 51 8.29 0.80 -19.25
C PRO A 51 7.50 2.00 -18.75
N GLY A 52 7.97 2.61 -17.67
CA GLY A 52 7.31 3.76 -17.07
C GLY A 52 6.15 3.43 -16.13
N VAL A 53 5.78 2.17 -15.99
CA VAL A 53 4.72 1.73 -15.09
C VAL A 53 5.32 1.00 -13.89
N SER A 54 5.10 1.52 -12.70
CA SER A 54 5.68 0.97 -11.47
C SER A 54 4.83 1.34 -10.26
N GLY A 55 5.06 0.64 -9.16
CA GLY A 55 4.46 1.03 -7.89
C GLY A 55 4.95 2.40 -7.42
N GLN A 56 6.20 2.73 -7.71
CA GLN A 56 6.77 4.04 -7.35
C GLN A 56 6.04 5.19 -8.03
N GLY A 57 5.55 5.00 -9.25
CA GLY A 57 4.72 5.99 -9.94
C GLY A 57 3.42 6.26 -9.18
N LEU A 58 2.83 5.24 -8.59
CA LEU A 58 1.64 5.42 -7.75
C LEU A 58 1.95 6.20 -6.49
N VAL A 59 3.13 6.02 -5.90
CA VAL A 59 3.58 6.82 -4.75
C VAL A 59 3.53 8.31 -5.11
N ASP A 60 4.06 8.66 -6.26
CA ASP A 60 4.08 10.05 -6.70
C ASP A 60 2.67 10.61 -6.89
N VAL A 61 1.77 9.84 -7.52
CA VAL A 61 0.37 10.27 -7.71
C VAL A 61 -0.33 10.45 -6.36
N ALA A 62 -0.17 9.50 -5.45
CA ALA A 62 -0.82 9.55 -4.14
C ALA A 62 -0.33 10.73 -3.31
N ARG A 63 0.98 11.04 -3.37
CA ARG A 63 1.55 12.18 -2.66
C ARG A 63 1.00 13.52 -3.16
N ARG A 64 0.73 13.62 -4.47
CA ARG A 64 0.17 14.84 -5.05
C ARG A 64 -1.33 14.99 -4.82
N ALA A 65 -2.03 13.86 -4.60
CA ALA A 65 -3.49 13.84 -4.62
C ALA A 65 -4.13 14.10 -3.25
N GLY A 66 -3.39 13.92 -2.15
CA GLY A 66 -3.99 13.99 -0.83
C GLY A 66 -2.99 14.34 0.26
N THR A 67 -3.41 14.13 1.50
CA THR A 67 -2.63 14.46 2.69
C THR A 67 -1.94 13.25 3.32
N ALA A 68 -2.12 12.06 2.76
CA ALA A 68 -1.51 10.85 3.29
C ALA A 68 0.02 10.91 3.22
N GLU A 69 0.68 10.35 4.23
CA GLU A 69 2.10 10.06 4.14
C GLU A 69 2.26 8.77 3.34
N VAL A 70 2.96 8.84 2.22
CA VAL A 70 3.10 7.70 1.30
C VAL A 70 4.56 7.27 1.26
N SER A 71 4.78 5.98 1.53
CA SER A 71 6.11 5.39 1.55
C SER A 71 6.27 4.36 0.44
N TRP A 72 7.45 4.33 -0.16
CA TRP A 72 7.81 3.32 -1.13
C TRP A 72 8.39 2.11 -0.41
N THR A 73 7.70 0.97 -0.50
CA THR A 73 8.11 -0.29 0.12
C THR A 73 8.10 -1.36 -0.96
N PRO A 74 9.19 -1.46 -1.75
CA PRO A 74 9.15 -2.27 -2.98
C PRO A 74 8.84 -3.75 -2.76
N THR A 75 9.26 -4.33 -1.64
CA THR A 75 9.00 -5.73 -1.34
C THR A 75 7.97 -5.88 -0.24
N LEU A 76 7.38 -7.08 -0.14
CA LEU A 76 6.46 -7.37 0.96
C LEU A 76 7.17 -7.34 2.31
N ASP A 77 8.43 -7.74 2.37
CA ASP A 77 9.23 -7.63 3.60
C ASP A 77 9.36 -6.18 4.04
N ASP A 78 9.61 -5.27 3.10
CA ASP A 78 9.68 -3.85 3.39
C ASP A 78 8.35 -3.32 3.92
N ALA A 79 7.24 -3.77 3.35
CA ALA A 79 5.90 -3.35 3.80
C ALA A 79 5.61 -3.84 5.22
N VAL A 80 5.99 -5.07 5.55
CA VAL A 80 5.83 -5.60 6.92
C VAL A 80 6.66 -4.78 7.90
N ALA A 81 7.93 -4.51 7.58
CA ALA A 81 8.79 -3.71 8.44
C ALA A 81 8.22 -2.31 8.66
N TRP A 82 7.70 -1.69 7.59
CA TRP A 82 7.06 -0.38 7.66
C TRP A 82 5.85 -0.41 8.61
N ALA A 83 4.98 -1.41 8.46
CA ALA A 83 3.79 -1.50 9.30
C ALA A 83 4.14 -1.72 10.77
N LEU A 84 5.13 -2.57 11.06
CA LEU A 84 5.55 -2.81 12.44
C LEU A 84 6.18 -1.57 13.08
N ALA A 85 6.86 -0.74 12.28
CA ALA A 85 7.45 0.50 12.78
C ALA A 85 6.41 1.60 12.99
N GLU A 86 5.38 1.67 12.14
CA GLU A 86 4.42 2.78 12.12
C GLU A 86 3.15 2.53 12.92
N ALA A 87 2.71 1.27 13.04
CA ALA A 87 1.42 0.96 13.68
C ALA A 87 1.41 1.32 15.15
N ARG A 88 0.31 1.92 15.59
CA ARG A 88 0.06 2.31 16.99
C ARG A 88 -1.25 1.70 17.45
N PRO A 89 -1.49 1.62 18.78
CA PRO A 89 -2.81 1.25 19.27
C PRO A 89 -3.90 2.11 18.63
N ASP A 90 -5.03 1.51 18.35
CA ASP A 90 -6.20 2.13 17.71
C ASP A 90 -6.06 2.40 16.21
N ASP A 91 -4.93 2.06 15.59
CA ASP A 91 -4.80 2.15 14.14
C ASP A 91 -5.56 1.01 13.46
N LEU A 92 -6.17 1.32 12.31
CA LEU A 92 -6.71 0.32 11.41
C LEU A 92 -5.68 0.09 10.30
N VAL A 93 -5.23 -1.16 10.13
CA VAL A 93 -4.27 -1.52 9.10
C VAL A 93 -4.98 -2.38 8.06
N LEU A 94 -5.00 -1.90 6.81
CA LEU A 94 -5.64 -2.58 5.69
C LEU A 94 -4.59 -3.02 4.67
N THR A 95 -4.72 -4.25 4.18
CA THR A 95 -3.94 -4.71 3.03
C THR A 95 -4.86 -4.80 1.82
N VAL A 96 -4.46 -4.17 0.73
CA VAL A 96 -5.27 -4.09 -0.48
C VAL A 96 -4.44 -4.59 -1.67
N GLY A 97 -5.03 -5.47 -2.44
CA GLY A 97 -4.40 -6.02 -3.63
C GLY A 97 -4.75 -7.49 -3.83
N ALA A 98 -4.22 -8.05 -4.90
CA ALA A 98 -4.31 -9.48 -5.19
C ALA A 98 -2.91 -10.09 -5.07
N GLY A 99 -2.81 -11.39 -4.88
CA GLY A 99 -1.53 -12.06 -4.74
C GLY A 99 -1.05 -12.09 -3.29
N ASP A 100 0.25 -11.95 -3.09
CA ASP A 100 0.87 -12.24 -1.79
C ASP A 100 0.68 -11.18 -0.73
N VAL A 101 0.13 -10.02 -1.07
CA VAL A 101 -0.07 -8.95 -0.09
C VAL A 101 -0.92 -9.40 1.12
N HIS A 102 -1.78 -10.38 0.93
CA HIS A 102 -2.59 -10.91 2.04
C HIS A 102 -1.76 -11.58 3.13
N THR A 103 -0.57 -12.07 2.80
CA THR A 103 0.32 -12.65 3.80
C THR A 103 0.89 -11.57 4.73
N VAL A 104 0.97 -10.34 4.26
CA VAL A 104 1.50 -9.21 5.04
C VAL A 104 0.64 -8.98 6.28
N ALA A 105 -0.68 -9.01 6.15
CA ALA A 105 -1.58 -8.82 7.29
C ALA A 105 -1.29 -9.81 8.41
N ARG A 106 -1.11 -11.08 8.09
CA ARG A 106 -0.79 -12.11 9.08
C ARG A 106 0.56 -11.90 9.73
N ARG A 107 1.56 -11.51 8.93
CA ARG A 107 2.92 -11.27 9.42
C ARG A 107 2.97 -10.04 10.35
N VAL A 108 2.24 -8.98 10.00
CA VAL A 108 2.12 -7.78 10.84
C VAL A 108 1.44 -8.13 12.15
N LEU A 109 0.34 -8.86 12.10
CA LEU A 109 -0.39 -9.25 13.29
C LEU A 109 0.49 -10.10 14.22
N ALA A 110 1.23 -11.05 13.67
CA ALA A 110 2.15 -11.87 14.45
C ALA A 110 3.24 -11.02 15.12
N GLY A 111 3.78 -10.04 14.40
CA GLY A 111 4.80 -9.13 14.93
C GLY A 111 4.28 -8.23 16.04
N LEU A 112 3.07 -7.72 15.90
CA LEU A 112 2.45 -6.85 16.91
C LEU A 112 2.05 -7.60 18.18
N SER A 113 1.86 -8.91 18.09
CA SER A 113 1.44 -9.74 19.22
C SER A 113 2.60 -10.18 20.12
N ARG A 114 3.81 -9.83 19.78
CA ARG A 114 5.01 -10.23 20.55
C ARG A 114 5.30 -9.31 21.72
#